data_ea6400df478dbde9dec5203a68b4ce75
#
_entry.id   ea6400df478dbde9dec5203a68b4ce75
#
_cell.length_a   1.000
_cell.length_b   1.000
_cell.length_c   1.000
_cell.angle_alpha   90.00
_cell.angle_beta   90.00
_cell.angle_gamma   90.00
#
_symmetry.space_group_name_H-M   'P 1'
#
loop_
_entity.id
_entity.type
_entity.pdbx_description
1 polymer ?
#
loop_
_entity_poly.entity_id
_entity_poly.type
_entity_poly.pdbx_seq_one_letter_code
_entity_poly.pdbx_strand_id
1 'polypeptide(L)'
;MRSRDIRRKYGQNYLTDKSVLFKMADAISPTSSDNFLEIGPGLGALTEQINKDDINIIAIDIDSENTEILKNKFTGPANFQFLTDDILKYKIENDRQRIVGNLPYNISTQIILKLIDSCENCLLYTSPSPRD
;
A
#
# COMPACT_ATOMS: atom_id res chain seq x y z
N MET A 1 -25.62 1.47 2.19
CA MET A 1 -24.39 0.64 2.26
C MET A 1 -23.23 1.48 2.73
N ARG A 2 -22.47 0.96 3.64
CA ARG A 2 -21.34 1.70 4.18
C ARG A 2 -20.20 1.74 3.15
N SER A 3 -19.38 2.77 3.20
CA SER A 3 -18.27 2.94 2.27
C SER A 3 -17.30 1.75 2.32
N ARG A 4 -17.13 1.15 3.49
CA ARG A 4 -16.28 -0.02 3.65
C ARG A 4 -16.81 -1.21 2.83
N ASP A 5 -18.11 -1.42 2.81
CA ASP A 5 -18.71 -2.51 2.06
C ASP A 5 -18.54 -2.30 0.56
N ILE A 6 -18.66 -1.05 0.12
CA ILE A 6 -18.44 -0.71 -1.30
C ILE A 6 -16.99 -0.97 -1.68
N ARG A 7 -16.06 -0.56 -0.85
CA ARG A 7 -14.65 -0.79 -1.10
C ARG A 7 -14.32 -2.26 -1.17
N ARG A 8 -14.88 -3.04 -0.27
CA ARG A 8 -14.68 -4.48 -0.27
C ARG A 8 -15.20 -5.10 -1.55
N LYS A 9 -16.36 -4.64 -2.02
CA LYS A 9 -16.98 -5.20 -3.22
C LYS A 9 -16.14 -4.94 -4.46
N TYR A 10 -15.58 -3.73 -4.61
CA TYR A 10 -14.91 -3.35 -5.85
C TYR A 10 -13.39 -3.47 -5.81
N GLY A 11 -12.79 -3.39 -4.64
CA GLY A 11 -11.33 -3.40 -4.52
C GLY A 11 -10.76 -4.74 -4.11
N GLN A 12 -11.44 -5.41 -3.21
CA GLN A 12 -10.88 -6.58 -2.56
C GLN A 12 -10.76 -7.81 -3.45
N ASN A 13 -11.51 -7.87 -4.54
CA ASN A 13 -11.38 -8.98 -5.49
C ASN A 13 -9.98 -9.09 -6.07
N TYR A 14 -9.28 -7.97 -6.19
CA TYR A 14 -7.90 -7.97 -6.64
C TYR A 14 -6.95 -8.47 -5.58
N LEU A 15 -7.17 -8.00 -4.36
CA LEU A 15 -6.28 -8.33 -3.25
C LEU A 15 -6.37 -9.80 -2.86
N THR A 16 -7.48 -10.47 -3.21
CA THR A 16 -7.61 -11.90 -2.92
C THR A 16 -7.09 -12.79 -4.04
N ASP A 17 -6.74 -12.21 -5.19
CA ASP A 17 -6.14 -13.01 -6.26
C ASP A 17 -4.66 -13.19 -5.97
N LYS A 18 -4.33 -14.39 -5.52
CA LYS A 18 -2.96 -14.71 -5.12
C LYS A 18 -1.97 -14.60 -6.26
N SER A 19 -2.39 -14.89 -7.49
CA SER A 19 -1.49 -14.80 -8.62
C SER A 19 -1.08 -13.36 -8.88
N VAL A 20 -2.01 -12.40 -8.74
CA VAL A 20 -1.70 -10.98 -8.86
C VAL A 20 -0.76 -10.55 -7.75
N LEU A 21 -1.03 -10.97 -6.51
CA LEU A 21 -0.17 -10.62 -5.38
C LEU A 21 1.25 -11.15 -5.55
N PHE A 22 1.39 -12.37 -6.03
CA PHE A 22 2.71 -12.95 -6.25
C PHE A 22 3.46 -12.21 -7.34
N LYS A 23 2.79 -11.83 -8.41
CA LYS A 23 3.40 -11.04 -9.47
C LYS A 23 3.84 -9.67 -8.99
N MET A 24 3.04 -9.04 -8.15
CA MET A 24 3.41 -7.76 -7.54
C MET A 24 4.63 -7.92 -6.64
N ALA A 25 4.64 -8.94 -5.80
CA ALA A 25 5.76 -9.18 -4.91
C ALA A 25 7.04 -9.46 -5.68
N ASP A 26 6.95 -10.23 -6.76
CA ASP A 26 8.11 -10.49 -7.63
C ASP A 26 8.63 -9.20 -8.25
N ALA A 27 7.74 -8.35 -8.75
CA ALA A 27 8.13 -7.08 -9.35
C ALA A 27 8.78 -6.15 -8.32
N ILE A 28 8.25 -6.15 -7.09
CA ILE A 28 8.78 -5.32 -6.01
C ILE A 28 10.13 -5.84 -5.54
N SER A 29 10.29 -7.16 -5.46
CA SER A 29 11.53 -7.81 -5.02
C SER A 29 12.07 -7.19 -3.73
N PRO A 30 11.37 -7.33 -2.60
CA PRO A 30 11.83 -6.70 -1.36
C PRO A 30 13.18 -7.23 -0.92
N THR A 31 14.03 -6.35 -0.44
CA THR A 31 15.34 -6.71 0.10
C THR A 31 15.52 -6.11 1.48
N SER A 32 16.44 -6.67 2.27
CA SER A 32 16.78 -6.13 3.57
C SER A 32 17.09 -4.64 3.47
N SER A 33 16.65 -3.90 4.46
CA SER A 33 16.87 -2.45 4.56
C SER A 33 16.03 -1.61 3.60
N ASP A 34 15.11 -2.21 2.87
CA ASP A 34 14.15 -1.43 2.09
C ASP A 34 13.25 -0.63 3.02
N ASN A 35 12.87 0.55 2.54
CA ASN A 35 11.86 1.39 3.19
C ASN A 35 10.67 1.50 2.25
N PHE A 36 9.53 1.01 2.70
CA PHE A 36 8.30 1.06 1.90
C PHE A 36 7.31 2.05 2.45
N LEU A 37 6.65 2.73 1.54
CA LEU A 37 5.41 3.44 1.82
C LEU A 37 4.31 2.69 1.08
N GLU A 38 3.46 2.01 1.82
CA GLU A 38 2.35 1.26 1.23
C GLU A 38 1.08 2.09 1.29
N ILE A 39 0.44 2.28 0.14
CA ILE A 39 -0.76 3.09 0.04
C ILE A 39 -1.95 2.17 -0.09
N GLY A 40 -2.94 2.35 0.79
CA GLY A 40 -4.17 1.58 0.78
C GLY A 40 -3.97 0.12 1.07
N PRO A 41 -3.33 -0.25 2.18
CA PRO A 41 -3.03 -1.65 2.47
C PRO A 41 -4.26 -2.54 2.66
N GLY A 42 -5.41 -1.95 2.94
CA GLY A 42 -6.63 -2.71 3.17
C GLY A 42 -6.47 -3.66 4.34
N LEU A 43 -6.60 -4.94 4.09
CA LEU A 43 -6.44 -5.96 5.12
C LEU A 43 -5.04 -6.58 5.15
N GLY A 44 -4.10 -6.00 4.41
CA GLY A 44 -2.70 -6.36 4.53
C GLY A 44 -2.22 -7.49 3.64
N ALA A 45 -2.95 -7.81 2.58
CA ALA A 45 -2.55 -8.91 1.69
C ALA A 45 -1.20 -8.64 1.03
N LEU A 46 -1.00 -7.45 0.48
CA LEU A 46 0.29 -7.09 -0.10
C LEU A 46 1.33 -6.87 0.99
N THR A 47 0.92 -6.29 2.12
CA THR A 47 1.81 -6.07 3.26
C THR A 47 2.49 -7.38 3.67
N GLU A 48 1.73 -8.46 3.74
CA GLU A 48 2.29 -9.77 4.07
C GLU A 48 3.32 -10.24 3.07
N GLN A 49 3.11 -9.95 1.79
CA GLN A 49 4.01 -10.42 0.74
C GLN A 49 5.33 -9.68 0.73
N ILE A 50 5.35 -8.43 1.16
CA ILE A 50 6.59 -7.64 1.19
C ILE A 50 7.24 -7.63 2.56
N ASN A 51 6.63 -8.26 3.55
CA ASN A 51 7.15 -8.32 4.91
C ASN A 51 8.34 -9.28 4.98
N LYS A 52 9.52 -8.72 5.18
CA LYS A 52 10.74 -9.48 5.40
C LYS A 52 11.53 -8.84 6.52
N ASP A 53 12.50 -9.57 7.05
CA ASP A 53 13.36 -9.05 8.12
C ASP A 53 14.06 -7.78 7.66
N ASP A 54 14.17 -6.81 8.55
CA ASP A 54 14.88 -5.55 8.35
C ASP A 54 14.25 -4.63 7.30
N ILE A 55 12.98 -4.82 6.99
CA ILE A 55 12.24 -3.92 6.11
C ILE A 55 11.40 -2.99 6.97
N ASN A 56 11.40 -1.71 6.61
CA ASN A 56 10.56 -0.71 7.25
C ASN A 56 9.35 -0.42 6.37
N ILE A 57 8.17 -0.44 6.96
CA ILE A 57 6.92 -0.17 6.24
C ILE A 57 6.13 0.89 6.97
N ILE A 58 5.77 1.94 6.25
CA ILE A 58 4.75 2.88 6.66
C ILE A 58 3.56 2.65 5.73
N ALA A 59 2.44 2.22 6.30
CA ALA A 59 1.24 1.94 5.52
C ALA A 59 0.17 2.97 5.85
N ILE A 60 -0.42 3.57 4.82
CA ILE A 60 -1.39 4.64 4.97
C ILE A 60 -2.70 4.21 4.36
N ASP A 61 -3.75 4.22 5.17
CA ASP A 61 -5.11 3.92 4.72
C ASP A 61 -6.04 5.02 5.20
N ILE A 62 -6.99 5.38 4.36
CA ILE A 62 -7.98 6.39 4.73
C ILE A 62 -9.03 5.82 5.70
N ASP A 63 -9.13 4.51 5.79
CA ASP A 63 -10.11 3.82 6.62
C ASP A 63 -9.49 3.44 7.96
N SER A 64 -9.94 4.08 9.03
CA SER A 64 -9.42 3.80 10.37
C SER A 64 -9.70 2.38 10.84
N GLU A 65 -10.76 1.75 10.35
CA GLU A 65 -11.02 0.35 10.70
C GLU A 65 -9.93 -0.55 10.14
N ASN A 66 -9.49 -0.31 8.92
CA ASN A 66 -8.39 -1.08 8.33
C ASN A 66 -7.11 -0.87 9.14
N THR A 67 -6.83 0.36 9.52
CA THR A 67 -5.63 0.66 10.32
C THR A 67 -5.63 -0.11 11.63
N GLU A 68 -6.76 -0.17 12.31
CA GLU A 68 -6.85 -0.91 13.58
C GLU A 68 -6.67 -2.42 13.37
N ILE A 69 -7.27 -2.96 12.31
CA ILE A 69 -7.10 -4.37 11.98
C ILE A 69 -5.63 -4.69 11.72
N LEU A 70 -4.95 -3.82 10.98
CA LEU A 70 -3.54 -4.04 10.66
C LEU A 70 -2.64 -3.95 11.88
N LYS A 71 -2.91 -3.01 12.77
CA LYS A 71 -2.15 -2.90 14.01
C LYS A 71 -2.26 -4.15 14.85
N ASN A 72 -3.43 -4.78 14.86
CA ASN A 72 -3.64 -6.02 15.58
C ASN A 72 -3.03 -7.23 14.87
N LYS A 73 -3.01 -7.20 13.55
CA LYS A 73 -2.49 -8.31 12.75
C LYS A 73 -0.96 -8.36 12.74
N PHE A 74 -0.31 -7.20 12.70
CA PHE A 74 1.14 -7.09 12.61
C PHE A 74 1.70 -6.52 13.92
N THR A 75 1.61 -7.30 14.98
CA THR A 75 2.04 -6.84 16.30
C THR A 75 3.51 -7.08 16.61
N GLY A 76 4.16 -7.97 15.87
CA GLY A 76 5.55 -8.33 16.13
C GLY A 76 6.57 -7.35 15.58
N PRO A 77 6.51 -6.98 14.30
CA PRO A 77 7.55 -6.14 13.71
C PRO A 77 7.51 -4.72 14.26
N ALA A 78 8.60 -4.29 14.88
CA ALA A 78 8.69 -2.94 15.44
C ALA A 78 8.85 -1.87 14.38
N ASN A 79 9.16 -2.25 13.16
CA ASN A 79 9.42 -1.34 12.06
C ASN A 79 8.20 -1.11 11.16
N PHE A 80 7.03 -1.57 11.59
CA PHE A 80 5.78 -1.30 10.88
C PHE A 80 5.04 -0.15 11.54
N GLN A 81 4.56 0.79 10.72
CA GLN A 81 3.69 1.88 11.16
C GLN A 81 2.45 1.89 10.28
N PHE A 82 1.29 1.94 10.91
CA PHE A 82 0.01 1.99 10.22
C PHE A 82 -0.68 3.30 10.57
N LEU A 83 -0.91 4.14 9.56
CA LEU A 83 -1.46 5.48 9.74
C LEU A 83 -2.79 5.61 9.02
N THR A 84 -3.72 6.30 9.67
CA THR A 84 -4.98 6.68 9.03
C THR A 84 -4.81 8.09 8.47
N ASP A 85 -4.75 8.22 7.14
CA ASP A 85 -4.57 9.51 6.51
C ASP A 85 -4.96 9.42 5.04
N ASP A 86 -5.11 10.58 4.42
CA ASP A 86 -5.33 10.68 2.99
C ASP A 86 -3.98 10.84 2.32
N ILE A 87 -3.60 9.89 1.47
CA ILE A 87 -2.30 9.93 0.80
C ILE A 87 -2.10 11.21 -0.02
N LEU A 88 -3.18 11.77 -0.54
CA LEU A 88 -3.09 13.00 -1.33
C LEU A 88 -2.72 14.20 -0.48
N LYS A 89 -2.91 14.11 0.84
CA LYS A 89 -2.56 15.17 1.78
C LYS A 89 -1.32 14.85 2.61
N TYR A 90 -0.92 13.60 2.63
CA TYR A 90 0.23 13.16 3.42
C TYR A 90 1.52 13.72 2.83
N LYS A 91 2.38 14.25 3.68
CA LYS A 91 3.67 14.76 3.24
C LYS A 91 4.68 13.62 3.22
N ILE A 92 5.17 13.30 2.04
CA ILE A 92 6.20 12.28 1.88
C ILE A 92 7.55 12.92 2.19
N GLU A 93 8.17 12.50 3.28
CA GLU A 93 9.39 13.14 3.76
C GLU A 93 10.65 12.39 3.35
N ASN A 94 10.53 11.09 3.11
CA ASN A 94 11.69 10.27 2.78
C ASN A 94 11.70 9.95 1.28
N ASP A 95 12.61 10.57 0.55
CA ASP A 95 12.71 10.39 -0.89
C ASP A 95 13.37 9.07 -1.29
N ARG A 96 13.78 8.25 -0.32
CA ARG A 96 14.32 6.92 -0.59
C ARG A 96 13.30 5.82 -0.38
N GLN A 97 12.06 6.17 -0.11
CA GLN A 97 11.01 5.17 0.04
C GLN A 97 10.60 4.60 -1.30
N ARG A 98 10.38 3.31 -1.30
CA ARG A 98 9.74 2.62 -2.42
C ARG A 98 8.25 2.64 -2.15
N ILE A 99 7.47 3.10 -3.11
CA ILE A 99 6.04 3.28 -2.92
C ILE A 99 5.29 2.16 -3.61
N VAL A 100 4.47 1.46 -2.86
CA VAL A 100 3.73 0.31 -3.34
C VAL A 100 2.26 0.49 -3.01
N GLY A 101 1.40 -0.12 -3.80
CA GLY A 101 -0.03 -0.10 -3.50
C GLY A 101 -0.81 -0.81 -4.58
N ASN A 102 -1.95 -1.37 -4.19
CA ASN A 102 -2.90 -1.97 -5.11
C ASN A 102 -4.14 -1.09 -5.12
N LEU A 103 -4.17 -0.12 -6.02
CA LEU A 103 -5.09 1.01 -5.96
C LEU A 103 -6.09 1.00 -7.11
N PRO A 104 -7.30 1.53 -6.88
CA PRO A 104 -8.23 1.75 -7.98
C PRO A 104 -7.63 2.70 -9.01
N TYR A 105 -8.03 2.51 -10.26
CA TYR A 105 -7.48 3.23 -11.40
C TYR A 105 -7.53 4.76 -11.24
N ASN A 106 -8.70 5.28 -10.88
CA ASN A 106 -8.86 6.73 -10.79
C ASN A 106 -8.03 7.37 -9.69
N ILE A 107 -7.79 6.65 -8.61
CA ILE A 107 -6.96 7.14 -7.50
C ILE A 107 -5.48 7.05 -7.86
N SER A 108 -5.09 5.99 -8.58
CA SER A 108 -3.70 5.80 -9.00
C SER A 108 -3.17 6.99 -9.78
N THR A 109 -3.97 7.53 -10.70
CA THR A 109 -3.57 8.67 -11.51
C THR A 109 -3.24 9.88 -10.64
N GLN A 110 -4.09 10.19 -9.67
CA GLN A 110 -3.88 11.32 -8.78
C GLN A 110 -2.62 11.14 -7.94
N ILE A 111 -2.39 9.92 -7.47
CA ILE A 111 -1.21 9.61 -6.66
C ILE A 111 0.06 9.76 -7.50
N ILE A 112 0.05 9.26 -8.73
CA ILE A 112 1.21 9.39 -9.62
C ILE A 112 1.55 10.86 -9.84
N LEU A 113 0.53 11.70 -10.08
CA LEU A 113 0.77 13.13 -10.26
C LEU A 113 1.36 13.77 -9.01
N LYS A 114 0.89 13.38 -7.83
CA LYS A 114 1.46 13.86 -6.58
C LYS A 114 2.92 13.45 -6.44
N LEU A 115 3.25 12.22 -6.79
CA LEU A 115 4.60 11.69 -6.63
C LEU A 115 5.59 12.37 -7.56
N ILE A 116 5.16 12.73 -8.77
CA ILE A 116 6.01 13.49 -9.70
C ILE A 116 6.45 14.79 -9.06
N ASP A 117 5.55 15.47 -8.34
CA ASP A 117 5.87 16.74 -7.71
C ASP A 117 6.63 16.60 -6.40
N SER A 118 6.42 15.52 -5.67
CA SER A 118 6.86 15.42 -4.27
C SER A 118 8.08 14.54 -4.06
N CYS A 119 8.47 13.75 -5.05
CA CYS A 119 9.45 12.70 -4.79
C CYS A 119 10.24 12.38 -6.05
N GLU A 120 11.51 12.76 -6.07
CA GLU A 120 12.35 12.57 -7.26
C GLU A 120 12.78 11.13 -7.46
N ASN A 121 12.94 10.38 -6.37
CA ASN A 121 13.53 9.04 -6.40
C ASN A 121 12.59 7.94 -5.93
N CYS A 122 11.29 8.17 -6.00
CA CYS A 122 10.31 7.17 -5.60
C CYS A 122 10.03 6.20 -6.74
N LEU A 123 9.88 4.94 -6.38
CA LEU A 123 9.46 3.89 -7.29
C LEU A 123 8.05 3.47 -6.89
N LEU A 124 7.12 3.57 -7.81
CA LEU A 124 5.73 3.21 -7.55
C LEU A 124 5.39 1.89 -8.21
N TYR A 125 4.90 0.96 -7.39
CA TYR A 125 4.42 -0.33 -7.87
C TYR A 125 2.92 -0.40 -7.63
N THR A 126 2.16 -0.56 -8.70
CA THR A 126 0.70 -0.75 -8.60
C THR A 126 0.33 -1.97 -9.43
N SER A 127 -0.76 -2.61 -9.04
CA SER A 127 -1.30 -3.67 -9.89
C SER A 127 -1.89 -3.05 -11.16
N PRO A 128 -1.93 -3.80 -12.25
CA PRO A 128 -2.68 -3.33 -13.42
C PRO A 128 -4.13 -3.08 -13.01
N SER A 129 -4.66 -1.97 -13.50
CA SER A 129 -6.04 -1.64 -13.21
C SER A 129 -6.97 -2.68 -13.82
N PRO A 130 -8.05 -3.02 -13.14
CA PRO A 130 -9.05 -3.87 -13.76
C PRO A 130 -9.61 -3.16 -14.98
N ARG A 131 -9.85 -3.94 -15.95
CA ARG A 131 -10.54 -3.42 -17.10
C ARG A 131 -11.94 -3.20 -16.71
N ASP A 132 -12.21 -2.11 -16.52
CA ASP A 132 -13.50 -1.84 -16.05
C ASP A 132 -14.58 -1.95 -17.06
#